data_8a601e30ad7165556f09fa43a4ef635b
#
_entry.id   8a601e30ad7165556f09fa43a4ef635b
#
_cell.length_a   1.000
_cell.length_b   1.000
_cell.length_c   1.000
_cell.angle_alpha   90.00
_cell.angle_beta   90.00
_cell.angle_gamma   90.00
#
_symmetry.space_group_name_H-M   'P 1'
#
loop_
_entity.id
_entity.type
_entity.pdbx_description
1 polymer ?
#
loop_
_entity_poly.entity_id
_entity_poly.type
_entity_poly.pdbx_seq_one_letter_code
_entity_poly.pdbx_strand_id
1 'polypeptide(L)'
;KRQLIEITKVALTAPTDRQVKNIMMPEISRLYNRAKSRGIVLPGRLNAYDIRTDSDEWFLTGFKADENNHEAWSGFHAVNTMFVITEASGISDNTFEAIEGNLQGNSRVLLVFNPNTPIGYAARSQRGERWTKFRLNSLTAPNVIEHKIIIPGQVDYEWVVDKLEQWCTRIDKSEVQEELDDFCFEGKWYRPEDLFRKKVLGKFPKVADDVLIPMQWIEAAQERWRKYK
;
A
#
# COMPACT_ATOMS: atom_id res chain seq x y z
N LYS A 1 0.05 -29.97 -12.61
CA LYS A 1 -0.23 -28.78 -11.74
C LYS A 1 0.85 -28.57 -10.67
N ARG A 2 1.41 -29.62 -10.05
CA ARG A 2 2.44 -29.51 -9.00
C ARG A 2 3.75 -28.89 -9.54
N GLN A 3 4.23 -29.30 -10.71
CA GLN A 3 5.44 -28.79 -11.34
C GLN A 3 5.40 -27.27 -11.66
N LEU A 4 4.23 -26.72 -12.00
CA LEU A 4 4.09 -25.29 -12.31
C LEU A 4 4.16 -24.39 -11.07
N ILE A 5 3.81 -24.93 -9.88
CA ILE A 5 3.90 -24.20 -8.60
C ILE A 5 5.37 -24.08 -8.17
N GLU A 6 6.22 -25.04 -8.56
CA GLU A 6 7.65 -25.08 -8.21
C GLU A 6 8.50 -24.06 -9.00
N ILE A 7 7.90 -23.33 -9.95
CA ILE A 7 8.54 -22.23 -10.69
C ILE A 7 7.85 -20.92 -10.25
N THR A 8 8.13 -20.51 -9.02
CA THR A 8 7.51 -19.33 -8.40
C THR A 8 8.55 -18.48 -7.70
N LYS A 9 8.70 -17.24 -8.12
CA LYS A 9 9.60 -16.26 -7.49
C LYS A 9 8.78 -15.16 -6.84
N VAL A 10 9.08 -14.85 -5.59
CA VAL A 10 8.46 -13.76 -4.84
C VAL A 10 9.51 -12.76 -4.42
N ALA A 11 9.36 -11.52 -4.82
CA ALA A 11 10.21 -10.40 -4.42
C ALA A 11 9.44 -9.50 -3.45
N LEU A 12 10.04 -9.26 -2.27
CA LEU A 12 9.54 -8.32 -1.28
C LEU A 12 10.42 -7.09 -1.28
N THR A 13 9.84 -5.91 -1.30
CA THR A 13 10.63 -4.67 -1.27
C THR A 13 9.94 -3.55 -0.51
N ALA A 14 10.75 -2.60 -0.07
CA ALA A 14 10.36 -1.35 0.57
C ALA A 14 11.41 -0.27 0.26
N PRO A 15 11.11 1.03 0.50
CA PRO A 15 12.07 2.12 0.27
C PRO A 15 13.38 1.99 1.06
N THR A 16 13.36 1.33 2.21
CA THR A 16 14.54 1.19 3.07
C THR A 16 14.83 -0.26 3.43
N ASP A 17 16.12 -0.56 3.57
CA ASP A 17 16.59 -1.88 4.03
C ASP A 17 16.05 -2.23 5.43
N ARG A 18 15.93 -1.23 6.30
CA ARG A 18 15.32 -1.40 7.63
C ARG A 18 13.87 -1.91 7.55
N GLN A 19 13.06 -1.39 6.65
CA GLN A 19 11.68 -1.84 6.47
C GLN A 19 11.61 -3.30 6.03
N VAL A 20 12.49 -3.70 5.11
CA VAL A 20 12.57 -5.10 4.68
C VAL A 20 13.06 -5.99 5.81
N LYS A 21 14.23 -5.66 6.40
CA LYS A 21 14.91 -6.52 7.36
C LYS A 21 14.26 -6.56 8.74
N ASN A 22 13.78 -5.41 9.24
CA ASN A 22 13.33 -5.29 10.63
C ASN A 22 11.80 -5.27 10.77
N ILE A 23 11.06 -5.19 9.67
CA ILE A 23 9.59 -5.17 9.69
C ILE A 23 9.02 -6.32 8.88
N MET A 24 9.27 -6.38 7.57
CA MET A 24 8.63 -7.38 6.71
C MET A 24 9.12 -8.81 7.00
N MET A 25 10.43 -9.03 7.01
CA MET A 25 10.99 -10.37 7.20
C MET A 25 10.72 -10.97 8.60
N PRO A 26 10.75 -10.22 9.70
CA PRO A 26 10.32 -10.72 11.00
C PRO A 26 8.85 -11.17 11.04
N GLU A 27 7.94 -10.44 10.38
CA GLU A 27 6.53 -10.85 10.30
C GLU A 27 6.34 -12.13 9.48
N ILE A 28 7.05 -12.24 8.35
CA ILE A 28 7.05 -13.47 7.54
C ILE A 28 7.59 -14.63 8.37
N SER A 29 8.70 -14.42 9.09
CA SER A 29 9.31 -15.43 9.96
C SER A 29 8.35 -15.86 11.07
N ARG A 30 7.65 -14.91 11.67
CA ARG A 30 6.64 -15.20 12.70
C ARG A 30 5.49 -16.05 12.14
N LEU A 31 4.98 -15.71 10.96
CA LEU A 31 3.92 -16.46 10.31
C LEU A 31 4.38 -17.87 9.88
N TYR A 32 5.59 -17.98 9.32
CA TYR A 32 6.18 -19.25 8.92
C TYR A 32 6.33 -20.20 10.13
N ASN A 33 6.90 -19.71 11.23
CA ASN A 33 7.09 -20.48 12.45
C ASN A 33 5.75 -20.83 13.11
N ARG A 34 4.75 -19.94 13.07
CA ARG A 34 3.41 -20.21 13.57
C ARG A 34 2.70 -21.29 12.75
N ALA A 35 2.85 -21.30 11.43
CA ALA A 35 2.34 -22.37 10.58
C ALA A 35 3.00 -23.71 10.97
N LYS A 36 4.32 -23.74 11.09
CA LYS A 36 5.09 -24.92 11.51
C LYS A 36 4.64 -25.46 12.87
N SER A 37 4.44 -24.58 13.87
CA SER A 37 3.99 -24.98 15.22
C SER A 37 2.57 -25.57 15.23
N ARG A 38 1.77 -25.30 14.18
CA ARG A 38 0.44 -25.87 13.97
C ARG A 38 0.43 -27.13 13.08
N GLY A 39 1.60 -27.70 12.79
CA GLY A 39 1.75 -28.86 11.93
C GLY A 39 1.56 -28.60 10.44
N ILE A 40 1.50 -27.32 10.01
CA ILE A 40 1.43 -26.96 8.60
C ILE A 40 2.84 -26.99 8.02
N VAL A 41 3.07 -27.90 7.08
CA VAL A 41 4.35 -27.99 6.38
C VAL A 41 4.37 -26.98 5.24
N LEU A 42 5.16 -25.93 5.39
CA LEU A 42 5.44 -24.96 4.32
C LEU A 42 6.69 -25.40 3.55
N PRO A 43 6.72 -25.20 2.23
CA PRO A 43 7.89 -25.52 1.43
C PRO A 43 9.05 -24.59 1.76
N GLY A 44 10.26 -25.12 1.64
CA GLY A 44 11.49 -24.35 1.77
C GLY A 44 12.01 -24.21 3.19
N ARG A 45 13.17 -23.56 3.27
CA ARG A 45 13.87 -23.23 4.53
C ARG A 45 13.85 -21.72 4.71
N LEU A 46 13.43 -21.29 5.89
CA LEU A 46 13.46 -19.88 6.28
C LEU A 46 14.90 -19.48 6.67
N ASN A 47 15.40 -18.45 6.03
CA ASN A 47 16.65 -17.75 6.34
C ASN A 47 16.35 -16.30 6.78
N ALA A 48 17.40 -15.51 7.03
CA ALA A 48 17.23 -14.14 7.52
C ALA A 48 16.45 -13.22 6.56
N TYR A 49 16.60 -13.39 5.23
CA TYR A 49 16.04 -12.50 4.21
C TYR A 49 15.30 -13.22 3.09
N ASP A 50 15.23 -14.53 3.18
CA ASP A 50 14.58 -15.33 2.15
C ASP A 50 13.96 -16.62 2.71
N ILE A 51 13.13 -17.22 1.88
CA ILE A 51 12.70 -18.61 2.01
C ILE A 51 13.16 -19.31 0.73
N ARG A 52 14.03 -20.31 0.87
CA ARG A 52 14.57 -21.09 -0.24
C ARG A 52 14.07 -22.52 -0.19
N THR A 53 13.65 -23.02 -1.34
CA THR A 53 13.38 -24.45 -1.53
C THR A 53 14.64 -25.14 -2.08
N ASP A 54 14.55 -26.42 -2.35
CA ASP A 54 15.61 -27.18 -3.04
C ASP A 54 15.68 -26.84 -4.54
N SER A 55 14.72 -26.06 -5.06
CA SER A 55 14.70 -25.55 -6.43
C SER A 55 15.18 -24.09 -6.46
N ASP A 56 16.13 -23.78 -7.33
CA ASP A 56 16.59 -22.40 -7.57
C ASP A 56 15.51 -21.51 -8.20
N GLU A 57 14.48 -22.12 -8.77
CA GLU A 57 13.36 -21.42 -9.41
C GLU A 57 12.17 -21.18 -8.47
N TRP A 58 12.25 -21.65 -7.20
CA TRP A 58 11.15 -21.48 -6.22
C TRP A 58 11.65 -20.89 -4.92
N PHE A 59 11.49 -19.59 -4.77
CA PHE A 59 11.92 -18.87 -3.58
C PHE A 59 11.14 -17.58 -3.32
N LEU A 60 11.27 -17.09 -2.10
CA LEU A 60 10.89 -15.73 -1.69
C LEU A 60 12.14 -15.01 -1.21
N THR A 61 12.36 -13.77 -1.64
CA THR A 61 13.48 -12.94 -1.18
C THR A 61 13.06 -11.51 -0.91
N GLY A 62 13.67 -10.89 0.09
CA GLY A 62 13.45 -9.49 0.46
C GLY A 62 14.72 -8.65 0.27
N PHE A 63 14.58 -7.50 -0.41
CA PHE A 63 15.67 -6.54 -0.61
C PHE A 63 15.13 -5.11 -0.75
N LYS A 64 15.96 -4.13 -0.45
CA LYS A 64 15.63 -2.70 -0.59
C LYS A 64 15.41 -2.35 -2.06
N ALA A 65 14.39 -1.55 -2.34
CA ALA A 65 14.29 -0.87 -3.63
C ALA A 65 15.41 0.18 -3.74
N ASP A 66 16.27 0.02 -4.72
CA ASP A 66 17.35 0.96 -5.01
C ASP A 66 17.17 1.51 -6.42
N GLU A 67 16.98 2.83 -6.51
CA GLU A 67 16.77 3.54 -7.77
C GLU A 67 17.99 3.52 -8.70
N ASN A 68 19.17 3.27 -8.13
CA ASN A 68 20.43 3.19 -8.89
C ASN A 68 20.79 1.75 -9.27
N ASN A 69 20.03 0.76 -8.83
CA ASN A 69 20.30 -0.66 -9.10
C ASN A 69 19.11 -1.37 -9.75
N HIS A 70 18.85 -1.03 -11.01
CA HIS A 70 17.81 -1.69 -11.80
C HIS A 70 18.11 -3.17 -12.05
N GLU A 71 19.39 -3.57 -12.03
CA GLU A 71 19.81 -4.94 -12.23
C GLU A 71 19.36 -5.87 -11.09
N ALA A 72 19.12 -5.33 -9.88
CA ALA A 72 18.58 -6.11 -8.78
C ALA A 72 17.22 -6.75 -9.10
N TRP A 73 16.48 -6.21 -10.07
CA TRP A 73 15.21 -6.74 -10.55
C TRP A 73 15.35 -7.75 -11.67
N SER A 74 16.56 -7.87 -12.24
CA SER A 74 16.85 -8.86 -13.27
C SER A 74 16.75 -10.28 -12.70
N GLY A 75 16.29 -11.22 -13.51
CA GLY A 75 16.22 -12.63 -13.10
C GLY A 75 14.95 -13.04 -12.33
N PHE A 76 14.01 -12.13 -12.10
CA PHE A 76 12.69 -12.49 -11.54
C PHE A 76 11.69 -13.02 -12.57
N HIS A 77 12.19 -13.47 -13.72
CA HIS A 77 11.37 -14.18 -14.70
C HIS A 77 11.07 -15.60 -14.20
N ALA A 78 9.80 -15.96 -14.13
CA ALA A 78 9.33 -17.28 -13.75
C ALA A 78 7.91 -17.51 -14.30
N VAL A 79 7.43 -18.76 -14.25
CA VAL A 79 6.05 -19.07 -14.61
C VAL A 79 5.07 -18.32 -13.73
N ASN A 80 5.38 -18.22 -12.43
CA ASN A 80 4.63 -17.42 -11.47
C ASN A 80 5.59 -16.44 -10.79
N THR A 81 5.26 -15.15 -10.80
CA THR A 81 6.00 -14.13 -10.06
C THR A 81 5.04 -13.32 -9.19
N MET A 82 5.54 -12.88 -8.05
CA MET A 82 4.82 -11.95 -7.20
C MET A 82 5.77 -10.89 -6.67
N PHE A 83 5.41 -9.64 -6.87
CA PHE A 83 6.10 -8.49 -6.29
C PHE A 83 5.23 -7.94 -5.16
N VAL A 84 5.76 -7.90 -3.95
CA VAL A 84 5.12 -7.30 -2.77
C VAL A 84 5.91 -6.05 -2.40
N ILE A 85 5.27 -4.90 -2.53
CA ILE A 85 5.90 -3.60 -2.41
C ILE A 85 5.19 -2.83 -1.31
N THR A 86 5.86 -2.66 -0.17
CA THR A 86 5.33 -1.87 0.94
C THR A 86 5.88 -0.45 0.90
N GLU A 87 5.12 0.48 1.51
CA GLU A 87 5.43 1.92 1.45
C GLU A 87 5.67 2.41 0.02
N ALA A 88 4.88 1.89 -0.93
CA ALA A 88 5.07 2.06 -2.37
C ALA A 88 5.04 3.52 -2.82
N SER A 89 4.42 4.43 -2.06
CA SER A 89 4.47 5.88 -2.32
C SER A 89 5.86 6.51 -2.14
N GLY A 90 6.78 5.81 -1.48
CA GLY A 90 8.17 6.24 -1.28
C GLY A 90 9.17 5.60 -2.25
N ILE A 91 8.71 4.86 -3.26
CA ILE A 91 9.57 4.19 -4.26
C ILE A 91 9.53 4.98 -5.57
N SER A 92 10.69 5.14 -6.20
CA SER A 92 10.83 5.88 -7.44
C SER A 92 10.13 5.20 -8.64
N ASP A 93 9.70 5.98 -9.59
CA ASP A 93 9.08 5.48 -10.82
C ASP A 93 10.04 4.56 -11.61
N ASN A 94 11.34 4.84 -11.62
CA ASN A 94 12.35 4.01 -12.28
C ASN A 94 12.37 2.56 -11.73
N THR A 95 12.22 2.39 -10.42
CA THR A 95 12.11 1.05 -9.82
C THR A 95 10.86 0.32 -10.31
N PHE A 96 9.75 1.02 -10.44
CA PHE A 96 8.52 0.44 -10.99
C PHE A 96 8.64 0.07 -12.46
N GLU A 97 9.36 0.84 -13.27
CA GLU A 97 9.65 0.50 -14.67
C GLU A 97 10.46 -0.81 -14.77
N ALA A 98 11.44 -0.99 -13.89
CA ALA A 98 12.20 -2.24 -13.82
C ALA A 98 11.32 -3.44 -13.40
N ILE A 99 10.39 -3.25 -12.47
CA ILE A 99 9.41 -4.28 -12.07
C ILE A 99 8.46 -4.59 -13.23
N GLU A 100 7.92 -3.58 -13.90
CA GLU A 100 7.01 -3.75 -15.05
C GLU A 100 7.65 -4.59 -16.15
N GLY A 101 8.96 -4.44 -16.40
CA GLY A 101 9.72 -5.25 -17.35
C GLY A 101 9.73 -6.75 -17.01
N ASN A 102 9.47 -7.13 -15.76
CA ASN A 102 9.40 -8.51 -15.29
C ASN A 102 7.97 -9.08 -15.22
N LEU A 103 6.95 -8.28 -15.51
CA LEU A 103 5.55 -8.71 -15.43
C LEU A 103 5.14 -9.50 -16.67
N GLN A 104 5.54 -10.75 -16.70
CA GLN A 104 5.21 -11.69 -17.78
C GLN A 104 4.43 -12.90 -17.21
N GLY A 105 3.69 -13.59 -18.08
CA GLY A 105 2.97 -14.81 -17.69
C GLY A 105 1.98 -14.59 -16.55
N ASN A 106 2.09 -15.38 -15.50
CA ASN A 106 1.23 -15.28 -14.31
C ASN A 106 1.88 -14.41 -13.23
N SER A 107 2.15 -13.17 -13.56
CA SER A 107 2.73 -12.19 -12.64
C SER A 107 1.68 -11.46 -11.83
N ARG A 108 1.99 -11.15 -10.57
CA ARG A 108 1.12 -10.39 -9.67
C ARG A 108 1.92 -9.33 -8.94
N VAL A 109 1.29 -8.19 -8.71
CA VAL A 109 1.87 -7.09 -7.93
C VAL A 109 0.91 -6.73 -6.81
N LEU A 110 1.41 -6.65 -5.58
CA LEU A 110 0.71 -6.12 -4.42
C LEU A 110 1.42 -4.83 -3.99
N LEU A 111 0.71 -3.72 -4.08
CA LEU A 111 1.16 -2.42 -3.56
C LEU A 111 0.46 -2.14 -2.23
N VAL A 112 1.23 -1.84 -1.20
CA VAL A 112 0.73 -1.40 0.10
C VAL A 112 1.38 -0.06 0.42
N PHE A 113 0.56 0.96 0.68
CA PHE A 113 1.08 2.30 0.94
C PHE A 113 0.07 3.19 1.64
N ASN A 114 0.58 4.19 2.35
CA ASN A 114 -0.21 5.36 2.71
C ASN A 114 -0.23 6.33 1.52
N PRO A 115 -1.37 6.96 1.21
CA PRO A 115 -1.50 7.88 0.08
C PRO A 115 -0.84 9.23 0.39
N ASN A 116 0.48 9.22 0.59
CA ASN A 116 1.24 10.39 1.05
C ASN A 116 1.34 11.47 -0.02
N THR A 117 1.40 11.09 -1.30
CA THR A 117 1.51 12.02 -2.43
C THR A 117 0.56 11.59 -3.55
N PRO A 118 -0.13 12.55 -4.22
CA PRO A 118 -1.04 12.25 -5.33
C PRO A 118 -0.32 12.03 -6.68
N ILE A 119 1.00 11.98 -6.66
CA ILE A 119 1.86 11.74 -7.84
C ILE A 119 2.63 10.43 -7.70
N GLY A 120 3.29 9.99 -8.78
CA GLY A 120 4.09 8.77 -8.84
C GLY A 120 3.26 7.52 -9.16
N TYR A 121 3.95 6.39 -9.26
CA TYR A 121 3.36 5.12 -9.69
C TYR A 121 2.25 4.63 -8.74
N ALA A 122 2.46 4.70 -7.42
CA ALA A 122 1.47 4.30 -6.42
C ALA A 122 0.16 5.09 -6.57
N ALA A 123 0.23 6.40 -6.81
CA ALA A 123 -0.95 7.22 -7.07
C ALA A 123 -1.62 6.85 -8.40
N ARG A 124 -0.84 6.61 -9.46
CA ARG A 124 -1.37 6.16 -10.75
C ARG A 124 -2.06 4.80 -10.66
N SER A 125 -1.61 3.90 -9.79
CA SER A 125 -2.26 2.59 -9.58
C SER A 125 -3.71 2.71 -9.08
N GLN A 126 -4.06 3.83 -8.47
CA GLN A 126 -5.42 4.10 -7.98
C GLN A 126 -6.34 4.68 -9.05
N ARG A 127 -5.83 4.91 -10.27
CA ARG A 127 -6.60 5.41 -11.42
C ARG A 127 -6.87 4.29 -12.42
N GLY A 128 -7.96 4.41 -13.18
CA GLY A 128 -8.33 3.41 -14.18
C GLY A 128 -8.74 2.05 -13.60
N GLU A 129 -8.81 1.02 -14.42
CA GLU A 129 -9.38 -0.30 -14.08
C GLU A 129 -8.33 -1.43 -14.03
N ARG A 130 -7.07 -1.13 -14.28
CA ARG A 130 -5.98 -2.14 -14.29
C ARG A 130 -5.76 -2.82 -12.94
N TRP A 131 -6.09 -2.12 -11.83
CA TRP A 131 -5.81 -2.55 -10.48
C TRP A 131 -7.09 -2.85 -9.70
N THR A 132 -7.09 -3.96 -8.98
CA THR A 132 -8.05 -4.16 -7.89
C THR A 132 -7.61 -3.33 -6.70
N LYS A 133 -8.49 -2.46 -6.20
CA LYS A 133 -8.18 -1.44 -5.21
C LYS A 133 -8.88 -1.74 -3.91
N PHE A 134 -8.11 -1.68 -2.82
CA PHE A 134 -8.62 -1.76 -1.46
C PHE A 134 -8.22 -0.48 -0.73
N ARG A 135 -9.19 0.16 -0.11
CA ARG A 135 -8.94 1.31 0.75
C ARG A 135 -9.29 0.94 2.18
N LEU A 136 -8.30 1.06 3.06
CA LEU A 136 -8.48 0.88 4.49
C LEU A 136 -8.82 2.23 5.11
N ASN A 137 -10.03 2.33 5.67
CA ASN A 137 -10.51 3.51 6.38
C ASN A 137 -10.58 3.17 7.87
N SER A 138 -9.82 3.89 8.69
CA SER A 138 -9.77 3.65 10.13
C SER A 138 -11.12 3.82 10.82
N LEU A 139 -12.01 4.69 10.30
CA LEU A 139 -13.36 4.88 10.85
C LEU A 139 -14.22 3.62 10.76
N THR A 140 -13.88 2.69 9.87
CA THR A 140 -14.60 1.43 9.68
C THR A 140 -13.89 0.23 10.30
N ALA A 141 -12.82 0.47 11.07
CA ALA A 141 -12.10 -0.59 11.77
C ALA A 141 -12.97 -1.20 12.88
N PRO A 142 -12.96 -2.53 13.08
CA PRO A 142 -13.74 -3.18 14.12
C PRO A 142 -13.58 -2.58 15.51
N ASN A 143 -12.34 -2.24 15.92
CA ASN A 143 -12.09 -1.61 17.22
C ASN A 143 -12.75 -0.24 17.37
N VAL A 144 -12.85 0.51 16.27
CA VAL A 144 -13.47 1.84 16.24
C VAL A 144 -14.99 1.74 16.28
N ILE A 145 -15.58 0.85 15.46
CA ILE A 145 -17.04 0.66 15.41
C ILE A 145 -17.58 0.16 16.75
N GLU A 146 -16.90 -0.79 17.38
CA GLU A 146 -17.34 -1.44 18.61
C GLU A 146 -16.86 -0.74 19.90
N HIS A 147 -16.10 0.36 19.76
CA HIS A 147 -15.51 1.12 20.89
C HIS A 147 -14.72 0.24 21.88
N LYS A 148 -14.08 -0.83 21.38
CA LYS A 148 -13.30 -1.78 22.19
C LYS A 148 -12.23 -2.50 21.36
N ILE A 149 -11.20 -2.99 22.01
CA ILE A 149 -10.14 -3.77 21.35
C ILE A 149 -10.66 -5.17 21.01
N ILE A 150 -11.04 -5.37 19.75
CA ILE A 150 -11.39 -6.68 19.16
C ILE A 150 -10.17 -7.30 18.50
N ILE A 151 -9.42 -6.49 17.75
CA ILE A 151 -8.21 -6.89 17.03
C ILE A 151 -7.02 -6.17 17.66
N PRO A 152 -6.21 -6.85 18.48
CA PRO A 152 -5.02 -6.26 19.09
C PRO A 152 -4.04 -5.73 18.03
N GLY A 153 -3.52 -4.52 18.22
CA GLY A 153 -2.59 -3.86 17.31
C GLY A 153 -3.23 -3.14 16.12
N GLN A 154 -4.56 -3.20 15.97
CA GLN A 154 -5.30 -2.35 15.04
C GLN A 154 -5.60 -1.00 15.72
N VAL A 155 -5.84 0.03 14.90
CA VAL A 155 -6.30 1.35 15.38
C VAL A 155 -7.53 1.21 16.30
N ASP A 156 -7.55 1.97 17.38
CA ASP A 156 -8.63 2.02 18.37
C ASP A 156 -9.47 3.28 18.26
N TYR A 157 -10.55 3.31 19.02
CA TYR A 157 -11.52 4.39 19.02
C TYR A 157 -10.92 5.69 19.57
N GLU A 158 -10.22 5.62 20.69
CA GLU A 158 -9.64 6.79 21.37
C GLU A 158 -8.64 7.51 20.46
N TRP A 159 -7.83 6.74 19.74
CA TRP A 159 -6.91 7.33 18.76
C TRP A 159 -7.65 8.07 17.64
N VAL A 160 -8.74 7.50 17.13
CA VAL A 160 -9.55 8.16 16.08
C VAL A 160 -10.17 9.45 16.60
N VAL A 161 -10.75 9.44 17.81
CA VAL A 161 -11.33 10.64 18.42
C VAL A 161 -10.29 11.74 18.61
N ASP A 162 -9.10 11.39 19.11
CA ASP A 162 -7.99 12.33 19.25
C ASP A 162 -7.59 12.95 17.89
N LYS A 163 -7.58 12.14 16.82
CA LYS A 163 -7.24 12.67 15.48
C LYS A 163 -8.36 13.46 14.83
N LEU A 164 -9.61 13.18 15.16
CA LEU A 164 -10.74 14.04 14.77
C LEU A 164 -10.61 15.45 15.36
N GLU A 165 -10.24 15.55 16.63
CA GLU A 165 -10.04 16.85 17.29
C GLU A 165 -8.83 17.62 16.76
N GLN A 166 -7.73 16.92 16.40
CA GLN A 166 -6.50 17.54 15.96
C GLN A 166 -6.46 17.87 14.46
N TRP A 167 -7.08 17.04 13.61
CA TRP A 167 -6.90 17.07 12.16
C TRP A 167 -8.18 17.25 11.36
N CYS A 168 -9.29 17.64 12.04
CA CYS A 168 -10.54 17.95 11.38
C CYS A 168 -11.15 19.22 11.94
N THR A 169 -11.83 19.98 11.09
CA THR A 169 -12.69 21.07 11.49
C THR A 169 -14.11 20.56 11.62
N ARG A 170 -14.78 20.81 12.76
CA ARG A 170 -16.20 20.54 12.91
C ARG A 170 -17.01 21.54 12.10
N ILE A 171 -17.98 21.05 11.32
CA ILE A 171 -18.84 21.87 10.45
C ILE A 171 -20.31 21.58 10.70
N ASP A 172 -21.17 22.48 10.26
CA ASP A 172 -22.61 22.23 10.23
C ASP A 172 -23.00 21.39 9.01
N LYS A 173 -24.09 20.62 9.12
CA LYS A 173 -24.58 19.78 8.03
C LYS A 173 -24.88 20.58 6.74
N SER A 174 -25.26 21.84 6.86
CA SER A 174 -25.50 22.76 5.73
C SER A 174 -24.24 23.18 4.98
N GLU A 175 -23.06 22.99 5.58
CA GLU A 175 -21.74 23.37 5.02
C GLU A 175 -21.02 22.20 4.35
N VAL A 176 -21.63 21.01 4.32
CA VAL A 176 -21.03 19.77 3.81
C VAL A 176 -20.75 19.89 2.31
N GLN A 177 -19.52 19.58 1.93
CA GLN A 177 -19.02 19.56 0.55
C GLN A 177 -18.36 18.21 0.28
N GLU A 178 -18.93 17.42 -0.62
CA GLU A 178 -18.38 16.09 -0.97
C GLU A 178 -16.98 16.17 -1.57
N GLU A 179 -16.73 17.20 -2.35
CA GLU A 179 -15.43 17.46 -2.96
C GLU A 179 -14.32 17.74 -1.96
N LEU A 180 -14.65 18.13 -0.71
CA LEU A 180 -13.72 18.31 0.40
C LEU A 180 -13.58 17.07 1.28
N ASP A 181 -14.21 15.95 0.89
CA ASP A 181 -14.26 14.71 1.66
C ASP A 181 -14.90 14.86 3.05
N ASP A 182 -15.82 15.84 3.20
CA ASP A 182 -16.57 16.03 4.44
C ASP A 182 -17.33 14.74 4.80
N PHE A 183 -17.35 14.39 6.06
CA PHE A 183 -17.94 13.13 6.52
C PHE A 183 -18.66 13.27 7.85
N CYS A 184 -19.57 12.33 8.12
CA CYS A 184 -20.25 12.22 9.39
C CYS A 184 -19.63 11.10 10.23
N PHE A 185 -19.29 11.40 11.47
CA PHE A 185 -18.88 10.40 12.46
C PHE A 185 -19.68 10.65 13.75
N GLU A 186 -20.38 9.63 14.22
CA GLU A 186 -21.26 9.69 15.42
C GLU A 186 -22.23 10.88 15.43
N GLY A 187 -22.86 11.14 14.29
CA GLY A 187 -23.85 12.20 14.15
C GLY A 187 -23.29 13.62 14.07
N LYS A 188 -21.98 13.77 14.06
CA LYS A 188 -21.29 15.05 13.90
C LYS A 188 -20.59 15.12 12.56
N TRP A 189 -20.60 16.30 11.92
CA TRP A 189 -19.97 16.52 10.63
C TRP A 189 -18.59 17.14 10.78
N TYR A 190 -17.65 16.66 9.96
CA TYR A 190 -16.25 17.05 9.99
C TYR A 190 -15.72 17.29 8.60
N ARG A 191 -14.85 18.30 8.46
CA ARG A 191 -14.00 18.55 7.29
C ARG A 191 -12.60 18.12 7.60
N PRO A 192 -12.06 17.10 6.90
CA PRO A 192 -10.73 16.58 7.18
C PRO A 192 -9.64 17.48 6.58
N GLU A 193 -8.56 17.65 7.32
CA GLU A 193 -7.28 18.13 6.78
C GLU A 193 -6.58 17.01 5.98
N ASP A 194 -5.56 17.36 5.21
CA ASP A 194 -4.84 16.39 4.39
C ASP A 194 -4.15 15.30 5.21
N LEU A 195 -3.74 15.60 6.43
CA LEU A 195 -3.17 14.62 7.33
C LEU A 195 -4.20 13.55 7.75
N PHE A 196 -5.43 13.96 8.06
CA PHE A 196 -6.52 13.03 8.35
C PHE A 196 -6.90 12.18 7.13
N ARG A 197 -6.95 12.79 5.95
CA ARG A 197 -7.17 12.05 4.69
C ARG A 197 -6.15 10.94 4.52
N LYS A 198 -4.86 11.26 4.65
CA LYS A 198 -3.76 10.30 4.47
C LYS A 198 -3.74 9.19 5.52
N LYS A 199 -3.90 9.55 6.80
CA LYS A 199 -3.63 8.64 7.92
C LYS A 199 -4.86 7.89 8.44
N VAL A 200 -6.06 8.46 8.26
CA VAL A 200 -7.30 7.89 8.78
C VAL A 200 -8.23 7.41 7.67
N LEU A 201 -8.49 8.24 6.67
CA LEU A 201 -9.42 7.90 5.58
C LEU A 201 -8.80 7.05 4.47
N GLY A 202 -7.47 6.90 4.41
CA GLY A 202 -6.78 6.24 3.30
C GLY A 202 -7.02 6.94 1.96
N LYS A 203 -7.11 8.27 1.96
CA LYS A 203 -7.31 9.12 0.78
C LYS A 203 -6.09 9.98 0.50
N PHE A 204 -5.86 10.31 -0.75
CA PHE A 204 -4.79 11.25 -1.12
C PHE A 204 -5.08 12.66 -0.61
N PRO A 205 -4.03 13.45 -0.33
CA PRO A 205 -4.19 14.86 0.01
C PRO A 205 -4.78 15.62 -1.18
N LYS A 206 -5.51 16.69 -0.89
CA LYS A 206 -6.05 17.60 -1.93
C LYS A 206 -4.95 18.51 -2.46
N VAL A 207 -4.03 18.89 -1.59
CA VAL A 207 -2.84 19.69 -1.93
C VAL A 207 -1.62 18.85 -1.58
N ALA A 208 -0.70 18.70 -2.52
CA ALA A 208 0.59 18.10 -2.22
C ALA A 208 1.52 19.21 -1.72
N ASP A 209 2.17 18.97 -0.60
CA ASP A 209 3.02 19.96 0.08
C ASP A 209 4.19 20.48 -0.80
N ASP A 210 4.57 19.71 -1.84
CA ASP A 210 5.74 19.99 -2.71
C ASP A 210 5.40 20.30 -4.18
N VAL A 211 4.15 20.64 -4.51
CA VAL A 211 3.79 20.95 -5.90
C VAL A 211 3.45 22.42 -6.10
N LEU A 212 4.07 23.02 -7.09
CA LEU A 212 3.82 24.40 -7.50
C LEU A 212 2.37 24.61 -8.00
N ILE A 213 1.78 23.60 -8.62
CA ILE A 213 0.41 23.62 -9.15
C ILE A 213 -0.35 22.43 -8.55
N PRO A 214 -1.38 22.66 -7.71
CA PRO A 214 -2.24 21.61 -7.18
C PRO A 214 -2.86 20.75 -8.29
N MET A 215 -2.89 19.44 -8.11
CA MET A 215 -3.42 18.50 -9.13
C MET A 215 -4.86 18.82 -9.52
N GLN A 216 -5.68 19.26 -8.58
CA GLN A 216 -7.06 19.72 -8.83
C GLN A 216 -7.15 20.87 -9.86
N TRP A 217 -6.13 21.73 -9.94
CA TRP A 217 -6.10 22.80 -10.95
C TRP A 217 -5.78 22.25 -12.35
N ILE A 218 -4.91 21.24 -12.39
CA ILE A 218 -4.58 20.53 -13.65
C ILE A 218 -5.82 19.78 -14.15
N GLU A 219 -6.52 19.07 -13.27
CA GLU A 219 -7.74 18.33 -13.59
C GLU A 219 -8.86 19.27 -14.07
N ALA A 220 -9.09 20.36 -13.35
CA ALA A 220 -10.06 21.38 -13.74
C ALA A 220 -9.71 22.06 -15.07
N ALA A 221 -8.44 22.26 -15.36
CA ALA A 221 -7.98 22.78 -16.64
C ALA A 221 -8.20 21.79 -17.79
N GLN A 222 -7.90 20.49 -17.54
CA GLN A 222 -8.14 19.42 -18.51
C GLN A 222 -9.64 19.25 -18.82
N GLU A 223 -10.48 19.33 -17.80
CA GLU A 223 -11.94 19.22 -17.96
C GLU A 223 -12.51 20.39 -18.75
N ARG A 224 -12.05 21.61 -18.47
CA ARG A 224 -12.38 22.79 -19.29
C ARG A 224 -11.93 22.61 -20.74
N TRP A 225 -10.71 22.17 -20.95
CA TRP A 225 -10.19 21.94 -22.30
C TRP A 225 -10.99 20.89 -23.09
N ARG A 226 -11.46 19.81 -22.43
CA ARG A 226 -12.32 18.80 -23.05
C ARG A 226 -13.69 19.33 -23.47
N LYS A 227 -14.22 20.33 -22.75
CA LYS A 227 -15.51 20.97 -23.08
C LYS A 227 -15.44 21.92 -24.28
N TYR A 228 -14.24 22.35 -24.67
CA TYR A 228 -14.04 23.27 -25.80
C TYR A 228 -13.43 22.60 -27.04
N LYS A 229 -13.31 21.27 -27.04
CA LYS A 229 -13.00 20.45 -28.21
C LYS A 229 -14.27 19.84 -28.79
#